data_3a8c749d19ece441431b19df36b86d8f
#
_entry.id   3a8c749d19ece441431b19df36b86d8f
#
_cell.length_a   1.000
_cell.length_b   1.000
_cell.length_c   1.000
_cell.angle_alpha   90.00
_cell.angle_beta   90.00
_cell.angle_gamma   90.00
#
_symmetry.space_group_name_H-M   'P 1'
#
loop_
_entity.id
_entity.type
_entity.pdbx_description
1 polymer ?
#
loop_
_entity_poly.entity_id
_entity_poly.type
_entity_poly.pdbx_seq_one_letter_code
_entity_poly.pdbx_strand_id
1 'polypeptide(L)'
;MILLSSNAQHIYWLGRYLMRINFFCNRIPFTQDQAAIEFCHAFCLPAYDAASLNELALDPEQPYSLMKQFSYASDNIHELRAVLPAKAYAELNALIRNAGEQSGYICNVVQECNEILEAETDTDILLFFGLGQKIEQLDETLRFKQNPENLIDELDKTVAAXXXXCSFKKLRLVGS
;
A
#
# COMPACT_ATOMS: atom_id res chain seq x y z
N MET A 1 7.37 -15.44 15.26
CA MET A 1 7.13 -14.25 16.12
C MET A 1 5.64 -14.08 16.32
N ILE A 2 5.20 -13.59 17.50
CA ILE A 2 3.79 -13.24 17.71
C ILE A 2 3.64 -11.78 17.31
N LEU A 3 2.94 -11.55 16.22
CA LEU A 3 2.72 -10.19 15.71
C LEU A 3 1.65 -9.51 16.56
N LEU A 4 1.97 -8.36 17.13
CA LEU A 4 1.01 -7.54 17.86
C LEU A 4 -0.02 -6.96 16.88
N SER A 5 -1.24 -6.74 17.37
CA SER A 5 -2.33 -6.19 16.56
C SER A 5 -1.96 -4.85 15.90
N SER A 6 -1.27 -3.98 16.64
CA SER A 6 -0.80 -2.69 16.10
C SER A 6 0.17 -2.89 14.93
N ASN A 7 1.09 -3.84 15.06
CA ASN A 7 2.08 -4.12 14.01
C ASN A 7 1.41 -4.69 12.77
N ALA A 8 0.43 -5.59 12.96
CA ALA A 8 -0.38 -6.14 11.86
C ALA A 8 -1.10 -5.01 11.10
N GLN A 9 -1.65 -4.04 11.85
CA GLN A 9 -2.29 -2.86 11.26
C GLN A 9 -1.30 -2.02 10.43
N HIS A 10 -0.09 -1.77 10.96
CA HIS A 10 0.92 -0.99 10.24
C HIS A 10 1.35 -1.69 8.94
N ILE A 11 1.53 -3.02 8.98
CA ILE A 11 1.87 -3.82 7.79
C ILE A 11 0.73 -3.76 6.76
N TYR A 12 -0.52 -3.94 7.21
CA TYR A 12 -1.71 -3.88 6.37
C TYR A 12 -1.83 -2.50 5.69
N TRP A 13 -1.72 -1.42 6.47
CA TRP A 13 -1.81 -0.06 5.92
C TRP A 13 -0.66 0.25 4.96
N LEU A 14 0.55 -0.26 5.25
CA LEU A 14 1.69 -0.12 4.35
C LEU A 14 1.37 -0.76 2.99
N GLY A 15 0.80 -1.97 2.99
CA GLY A 15 0.36 -2.63 1.76
C GLY A 15 -0.65 -1.79 0.98
N ARG A 16 -1.62 -1.21 1.68
CA ARG A 16 -2.62 -0.33 1.06
C ARG A 16 -1.97 0.92 0.44
N TYR A 17 -1.14 1.62 1.20
CA TYR A 17 -0.52 2.88 0.73
C TYR A 17 0.41 2.62 -0.46
N LEU A 18 1.28 1.61 -0.40
CA LEU A 18 2.19 1.31 -1.50
C LEU A 18 1.43 0.90 -2.76
N MET A 19 0.37 0.11 -2.64
CA MET A 19 -0.47 -0.28 -3.79
C MET A 19 -1.16 0.95 -4.40
N ARG A 20 -1.74 1.83 -3.57
CA ARG A 20 -2.40 3.07 -4.02
C ARG A 20 -1.44 3.97 -4.77
N ILE A 21 -0.23 4.17 -4.22
CA ILE A 21 0.79 5.01 -4.86
C ILE A 21 1.19 4.38 -6.20
N ASN A 22 1.44 3.07 -6.23
CA ASN A 22 1.80 2.35 -7.45
C ASN A 22 0.73 2.49 -8.53
N PHE A 23 -0.54 2.36 -8.15
CA PHE A 23 -1.67 2.54 -9.06
C PHE A 23 -1.67 3.95 -9.68
N PHE A 24 -1.41 4.96 -8.85
CA PHE A 24 -1.32 6.36 -9.29
C PHE A 24 -0.10 6.56 -10.20
N CYS A 25 1.06 6.03 -9.81
CA CYS A 25 2.32 6.13 -10.56
C CYS A 25 2.21 5.56 -11.99
N ASN A 26 1.44 4.51 -12.15
CA ASN A 26 1.24 3.88 -13.46
C ASN A 26 0.39 4.76 -14.42
N ARG A 27 -0.16 5.87 -13.91
CA ARG A 27 -1.05 6.74 -14.68
C ARG A 27 -0.52 8.16 -14.88
N ILE A 28 0.34 8.65 -13.98
CA ILE A 28 0.88 10.01 -14.11
C ILE A 28 2.11 10.03 -15.05
N PRO A 29 2.30 11.10 -15.81
CA PRO A 29 1.39 12.25 -15.89
C PRO A 29 0.18 11.97 -16.77
N PHE A 30 -0.98 12.45 -16.35
CA PHE A 30 -2.18 12.42 -17.18
C PHE A 30 -1.96 13.38 -18.35
N THR A 31 -2.24 12.92 -19.56
CA THR A 31 -2.07 13.71 -20.80
C THR A 31 -3.41 13.96 -21.50
N GLN A 32 -4.46 13.29 -21.03
CA GLN A 32 -5.81 13.42 -21.61
C GLN A 32 -6.81 13.78 -20.51
N ASP A 33 -7.55 14.86 -20.72
CA ASP A 33 -8.53 15.36 -19.75
C ASP A 33 -9.60 14.32 -19.44
N GLN A 34 -10.07 13.57 -20.44
CA GLN A 34 -11.11 12.55 -20.22
C GLN A 34 -10.64 11.50 -19.20
N ALA A 35 -9.43 11.00 -19.36
CA ALA A 35 -8.86 10.00 -18.43
C ALA A 35 -8.66 10.59 -17.01
N ALA A 36 -8.25 11.86 -16.94
CA ALA A 36 -8.08 12.57 -15.66
C ALA A 36 -9.44 12.75 -14.97
N ILE A 37 -10.45 13.17 -15.69
CA ILE A 37 -11.81 13.38 -15.17
C ILE A 37 -12.40 12.06 -14.65
N GLU A 38 -12.23 10.96 -15.39
CA GLU A 38 -12.70 9.64 -14.96
C GLU A 38 -12.01 9.23 -13.65
N PHE A 39 -10.71 9.48 -13.54
CA PHE A 39 -9.93 9.19 -12.33
C PHE A 39 -10.43 10.07 -11.17
N CYS A 40 -10.62 11.37 -11.41
CA CYS A 40 -11.11 12.30 -10.38
C CYS A 40 -12.49 11.86 -9.86
N HIS A 41 -13.40 11.47 -10.76
CA HIS A 41 -14.73 10.97 -10.37
C HIS A 41 -14.63 9.69 -9.54
N ALA A 42 -13.77 8.75 -9.96
CA ALA A 42 -13.63 7.46 -9.28
C ALA A 42 -13.10 7.63 -7.84
N PHE A 43 -12.21 8.61 -7.63
CA PHE A 43 -11.58 8.82 -6.32
C PHE A 43 -12.08 10.08 -5.59
N CYS A 44 -13.08 10.77 -6.15
CA CYS A 44 -13.67 11.98 -5.57
C CYS A 44 -12.61 13.07 -5.34
N LEU A 45 -11.68 13.25 -6.30
CA LEU A 45 -10.60 14.22 -6.20
C LEU A 45 -11.06 15.60 -6.71
N PRO A 46 -10.58 16.68 -6.08
CA PRO A 46 -10.95 18.04 -6.47
C PRO A 46 -10.09 18.57 -7.63
N ALA A 47 -10.09 17.84 -8.75
CA ALA A 47 -9.42 18.25 -9.98
C ALA A 47 -10.39 18.05 -11.15
N TYR A 48 -10.22 18.79 -12.24
CA TYR A 48 -11.21 18.87 -13.30
C TYR A 48 -10.63 18.66 -14.71
N ASP A 49 -9.30 18.49 -14.81
CA ASP A 49 -8.60 18.21 -16.07
C ASP A 49 -7.24 17.55 -15.76
N ALA A 50 -6.51 17.20 -16.80
CA ALA A 50 -5.21 16.54 -16.65
C ALA A 50 -4.20 17.43 -15.92
N ALA A 51 -4.18 18.72 -16.23
CA ALA A 51 -3.22 19.68 -15.63
C ALA A 51 -3.45 19.80 -14.11
N SER A 52 -4.71 20.04 -13.71
CA SER A 52 -5.06 20.20 -12.29
C SER A 52 -4.88 18.90 -11.50
N LEU A 53 -5.10 17.74 -12.12
CA LEU A 53 -4.87 16.46 -11.46
C LEU A 53 -3.38 16.20 -11.26
N ASN A 54 -2.55 16.49 -12.27
CA ASN A 54 -1.10 16.35 -12.15
C ASN A 54 -0.53 17.28 -11.08
N GLU A 55 -1.06 18.50 -10.99
CA GLU A 55 -0.67 19.48 -9.96
C GLU A 55 -1.07 18.97 -8.55
N LEU A 56 -2.32 18.52 -8.40
CA LEU A 56 -2.83 17.96 -7.14
C LEU A 56 -1.99 16.76 -6.69
N ALA A 57 -1.58 15.90 -7.63
CA ALA A 57 -0.78 14.70 -7.34
C ALA A 57 0.54 15.02 -6.64
N LEU A 58 1.12 16.18 -6.92
CA LEU A 58 2.44 16.57 -6.42
C LEU A 58 2.38 17.52 -5.22
N ASP A 59 1.20 18.02 -4.87
CA ASP A 59 1.03 18.99 -3.77
C ASP A 59 1.06 18.28 -2.40
N PRO A 60 2.09 18.49 -1.59
CA PRO A 60 2.21 17.81 -0.29
C PRO A 60 1.14 18.21 0.73
N GLU A 61 0.44 19.32 0.50
CA GLU A 61 -0.64 19.78 1.40
C GLU A 61 -1.97 19.08 1.11
N GLN A 62 -2.09 18.44 -0.06
CA GLN A 62 -3.33 17.74 -0.42
C GLN A 62 -3.34 16.32 0.17
N PRO A 63 -4.38 15.95 0.93
CA PRO A 63 -4.43 14.61 1.57
C PRO A 63 -4.41 13.45 0.58
N TYR A 64 -4.80 13.70 -0.67
CA TYR A 64 -4.91 12.68 -1.71
C TYR A 64 -3.69 12.61 -2.61
N SER A 65 -2.71 13.51 -2.42
CA SER A 65 -1.55 13.60 -3.29
C SER A 65 -0.63 12.37 -3.13
N LEU A 66 0.15 12.11 -4.17
CA LEU A 66 1.19 11.10 -4.17
C LEU A 66 2.19 11.35 -3.02
N MET A 67 2.58 12.61 -2.84
CA MET A 67 3.52 13.04 -1.80
C MET A 67 2.98 12.71 -0.40
N LYS A 68 1.70 13.01 -0.15
CA LYS A 68 1.07 12.76 1.15
C LYS A 68 0.89 11.26 1.42
N GLN A 69 0.45 10.51 0.41
CA GLN A 69 0.31 9.04 0.54
C GLN A 69 1.67 8.39 0.83
N PHE A 70 2.73 8.87 0.20
CA PHE A 70 4.09 8.39 0.45
C PHE A 70 4.53 8.69 1.89
N SER A 71 4.19 9.86 2.41
CA SER A 71 4.45 10.21 3.82
C SER A 71 3.81 9.18 4.76
N TYR A 72 2.56 8.79 4.51
CA TYR A 72 1.88 7.77 5.34
C TYR A 72 2.56 6.40 5.23
N ALA A 73 3.03 6.02 4.03
CA ALA A 73 3.78 4.77 3.85
C ALA A 73 5.10 4.81 4.64
N SER A 74 5.80 5.93 4.57
CA SER A 74 7.06 6.16 5.31
C SER A 74 6.83 6.03 6.83
N ASP A 75 5.77 6.65 7.36
CA ASP A 75 5.41 6.55 8.78
C ASP A 75 5.19 5.09 9.20
N ASN A 76 4.47 4.32 8.38
CA ASN A 76 4.24 2.89 8.66
C ASN A 76 5.55 2.10 8.66
N ILE A 77 6.48 2.40 7.75
CA ILE A 77 7.79 1.73 7.73
C ILE A 77 8.55 2.03 9.04
N HIS A 78 8.54 3.28 9.51
CA HIS A 78 9.22 3.66 10.75
C HIS A 78 8.64 2.90 11.96
N GLU A 79 7.32 2.75 12.02
CA GLU A 79 6.65 2.01 13.12
C GLU A 79 7.00 0.52 13.11
N LEU A 80 7.43 -0.02 11.96
CA LEU A 80 7.77 -1.44 11.80
C LEU A 80 9.24 -1.76 12.09
N ARG A 81 10.02 -0.83 12.64
CA ARG A 81 11.44 -1.00 12.93
C ARG A 81 11.75 -2.25 13.77
N ALA A 82 10.90 -2.56 14.76
CA ALA A 82 11.12 -3.71 15.66
C ALA A 82 10.50 -5.01 15.13
N VAL A 83 9.84 -4.97 13.99
CA VAL A 83 9.07 -6.09 13.44
C VAL A 83 9.74 -6.67 12.20
N LEU A 84 10.16 -5.80 11.30
CA LEU A 84 10.83 -6.21 10.06
C LEU A 84 12.24 -6.73 10.36
N PRO A 85 12.73 -7.72 9.59
CA PRO A 85 14.14 -8.09 9.67
C PRO A 85 15.03 -6.88 9.47
N ALA A 86 16.13 -6.82 10.21
CA ALA A 86 17.03 -5.65 10.25
C ALA A 86 17.49 -5.23 8.84
N LYS A 87 17.75 -6.21 7.97
CA LYS A 87 18.17 -5.95 6.59
C LYS A 87 17.04 -5.25 5.80
N ALA A 88 15.84 -5.83 5.82
CA ALA A 88 14.67 -5.27 5.12
C ALA A 88 14.36 -3.85 5.62
N TYR A 89 14.35 -3.65 6.94
CA TYR A 89 14.12 -2.32 7.51
C TYR A 89 15.18 -1.31 7.04
N ALA A 90 16.46 -1.71 7.06
CA ALA A 90 17.55 -0.82 6.63
C ALA A 90 17.41 -0.42 5.16
N GLU A 91 17.07 -1.36 4.29
CA GLU A 91 16.86 -1.11 2.86
C GLU A 91 15.65 -0.19 2.63
N LEU A 92 14.52 -0.48 3.26
CA LEU A 92 13.32 0.36 3.17
C LEU A 92 13.59 1.78 3.67
N ASN A 93 14.26 1.90 4.82
CA ASN A 93 14.60 3.21 5.40
C ASN A 93 15.54 4.01 4.51
N ALA A 94 16.49 3.35 3.85
CA ALA A 94 17.39 4.01 2.88
C ALA A 94 16.61 4.51 1.66
N LEU A 95 15.68 3.71 1.15
CA LEU A 95 14.84 4.07 0.01
C LEU A 95 13.98 5.31 0.31
N ILE A 96 13.28 5.30 1.45
CA ILE A 96 12.39 6.43 1.80
C ILE A 96 13.17 7.72 2.07
N ARG A 97 14.38 7.63 2.64
CA ARG A 97 15.24 8.81 2.81
C ARG A 97 15.74 9.36 1.46
N ASN A 98 16.11 8.45 0.55
CA ASN A 98 16.63 8.83 -0.76
C ASN A 98 15.54 9.40 -1.69
N ALA A 99 14.29 9.00 -1.50
CA ALA A 99 13.16 9.57 -2.22
C ALA A 99 13.06 11.08 -1.95
N GLY A 100 13.31 11.47 -0.70
CA GLY A 100 13.35 12.86 -0.29
C GLY A 100 12.10 13.63 -0.71
N GLU A 101 12.33 14.80 -1.29
CA GLU A 101 11.27 15.70 -1.71
C GLU A 101 10.99 15.64 -3.22
N GLN A 102 11.60 14.69 -3.92
CA GLN A 102 11.51 14.62 -5.39
C GLN A 102 10.48 13.56 -5.82
N SER A 103 9.33 14.03 -6.22
CA SER A 103 8.21 13.20 -6.67
C SER A 103 8.57 12.21 -7.80
N GLY A 104 9.51 12.59 -8.67
CA GLY A 104 9.94 11.72 -9.77
C GLY A 104 10.56 10.40 -9.31
N TYR A 105 11.09 10.35 -8.11
CA TYR A 105 11.70 9.13 -7.55
C TYR A 105 10.71 8.28 -6.76
N ILE A 106 9.58 8.84 -6.33
CA ILE A 106 8.62 8.12 -5.46
C ILE A 106 8.13 6.83 -6.12
N CYS A 107 7.84 6.88 -7.42
CA CYS A 107 7.31 5.71 -8.13
C CYS A 107 8.32 4.55 -8.15
N ASN A 108 9.59 4.85 -8.40
CA ASN A 108 10.66 3.85 -8.38
C ASN A 108 10.85 3.30 -6.95
N VAL A 109 10.90 4.20 -5.96
CA VAL A 109 11.06 3.83 -4.54
C VAL A 109 9.92 2.92 -4.09
N VAL A 110 8.69 3.23 -4.47
CA VAL A 110 7.51 2.42 -4.11
C VAL A 110 7.60 1.02 -4.74
N GLN A 111 8.06 0.92 -5.97
CA GLN A 111 8.27 -0.38 -6.62
C GLN A 111 9.32 -1.20 -5.85
N GLU A 112 10.46 -0.60 -5.52
CA GLU A 112 11.53 -1.26 -4.76
C GLU A 112 11.05 -1.66 -3.35
N CYS A 113 10.25 -0.82 -2.67
CA CYS A 113 9.66 -1.15 -1.37
C CYS A 113 8.74 -2.39 -1.48
N ASN A 114 7.92 -2.47 -2.52
CA ASN A 114 7.07 -3.63 -2.75
C ASN A 114 7.92 -4.89 -2.94
N GLU A 115 8.96 -4.82 -3.75
CA GLU A 115 9.86 -5.96 -4.01
C GLU A 115 10.52 -6.48 -2.72
N ILE A 116 10.97 -5.58 -1.85
CA ILE A 116 11.58 -5.93 -0.56
C ILE A 116 10.55 -6.66 0.32
N LEU A 117 9.34 -6.11 0.43
CA LEU A 117 8.30 -6.66 1.31
C LEU A 117 7.72 -7.98 0.78
N GLU A 118 7.61 -8.13 -0.53
CA GLU A 118 7.14 -9.36 -1.18
C GLU A 118 8.20 -10.47 -1.11
N ALA A 119 9.48 -10.11 -0.95
CA ALA A 119 10.58 -11.08 -0.79
C ALA A 119 10.73 -11.58 0.66
N GLU A 120 9.94 -11.05 1.61
CA GLU A 120 10.00 -11.45 3.00
C GLU A 120 9.60 -12.92 3.19
N THR A 121 10.21 -13.56 4.17
CA THR A 121 9.94 -14.98 4.48
C THR A 121 8.98 -15.16 5.65
N ASP A 122 8.75 -14.10 6.45
CA ASP A 122 7.81 -14.17 7.58
C ASP A 122 6.38 -14.19 7.04
N THR A 123 5.70 -15.29 7.28
CA THR A 123 4.33 -15.55 6.79
C THR A 123 3.34 -14.49 7.26
N ASP A 124 3.49 -13.99 8.49
CA ASP A 124 2.57 -12.97 9.03
C ASP A 124 2.75 -11.64 8.29
N ILE A 125 4.00 -11.25 8.03
CA ILE A 125 4.31 -10.03 7.28
C ILE A 125 3.68 -10.12 5.88
N LEU A 126 3.95 -11.23 5.16
CA LEU A 126 3.42 -11.45 3.82
C LEU A 126 1.88 -11.43 3.80
N LEU A 127 1.27 -12.06 4.80
CA LEU A 127 -0.19 -12.19 4.88
C LEU A 127 -0.85 -10.81 5.05
N PHE A 128 -0.40 -10.02 6.02
CA PHE A 128 -1.01 -8.70 6.29
C PHE A 128 -0.66 -7.69 5.21
N PHE A 129 0.54 -7.74 4.67
CA PHE A 129 0.96 -6.89 3.55
C PHE A 129 0.10 -7.18 2.31
N GLY A 130 0.01 -8.47 1.93
CA GLY A 130 -0.79 -8.91 0.79
C GLY A 130 -2.28 -8.62 0.97
N LEU A 131 -2.80 -8.74 2.19
CA LEU A 131 -4.18 -8.36 2.49
C LEU A 131 -4.41 -6.87 2.21
N GLY A 132 -3.49 -6.01 2.64
CA GLY A 132 -3.57 -4.58 2.36
C GLY A 132 -3.58 -4.29 0.87
N GLN A 133 -2.67 -4.92 0.11
CA GLN A 133 -2.59 -4.77 -1.34
C GLN A 133 -3.91 -5.19 -2.01
N LYS A 134 -4.46 -6.35 -1.65
CA LYS A 134 -5.69 -6.90 -2.27
C LYS A 134 -6.92 -6.04 -1.97
N ILE A 135 -7.03 -5.52 -0.74
CA ILE A 135 -8.14 -4.63 -0.37
C ILE A 135 -8.05 -3.34 -1.21
N GLU A 136 -6.86 -2.80 -1.42
CA GLU A 136 -6.69 -1.60 -2.25
C GLU A 136 -7.04 -1.89 -3.72
N GLN A 137 -6.60 -3.03 -4.26
CA GLN A 137 -6.95 -3.46 -5.62
C GLN A 137 -8.46 -3.62 -5.78
N LEU A 138 -9.13 -4.19 -4.78
CA LEU A 138 -10.59 -4.34 -4.80
C LEU A 138 -11.28 -2.98 -4.80
N ASP A 139 -10.83 -2.05 -3.96
CA ASP A 139 -11.37 -0.68 -3.91
C ASP A 139 -11.23 -0.01 -5.28
N GLU A 140 -10.04 -0.09 -5.91
CA GLU A 140 -9.79 0.45 -7.25
C GLU A 140 -10.71 -0.17 -8.30
N THR A 141 -10.84 -1.50 -8.30
CA THR A 141 -11.67 -2.26 -9.26
C THR A 141 -13.14 -1.81 -9.16
N LEU A 142 -13.64 -1.66 -7.92
CA LEU A 142 -15.03 -1.23 -7.68
C LEU A 142 -15.24 0.23 -8.12
N ARG A 143 -14.29 1.12 -7.85
CA ARG A 143 -14.38 2.54 -8.25
C ARG A 143 -14.46 2.70 -9.76
N PHE A 144 -13.75 1.84 -10.52
CA PHE A 144 -13.80 1.84 -11.98
C PHE A 144 -14.89 0.93 -12.55
N LYS A 145 -15.78 0.39 -11.69
CA LYS A 145 -16.92 -0.46 -12.07
C LYS A 145 -16.50 -1.69 -12.87
N GLN A 146 -15.32 -2.21 -12.56
CA GLN A 146 -14.79 -3.44 -13.18
C GLN A 146 -15.27 -4.67 -12.40
N ASN A 147 -15.19 -5.85 -13.01
CA ASN A 147 -15.61 -7.10 -12.36
C ASN A 147 -14.64 -7.50 -11.24
N PRO A 148 -15.10 -7.59 -9.98
CA PRO A 148 -14.24 -7.90 -8.85
C PRO A 148 -14.16 -9.40 -8.49
N GLU A 149 -14.81 -10.30 -9.23
CA GLU A 149 -14.99 -11.71 -8.82
C GLU A 149 -13.68 -12.40 -8.49
N ASN A 150 -12.67 -12.32 -9.36
CA ASN A 150 -11.37 -12.95 -9.14
C ASN A 150 -10.67 -12.41 -7.89
N LEU A 151 -10.76 -11.10 -7.66
CA LEU A 151 -10.15 -10.46 -6.49
C LEU A 151 -10.85 -10.87 -5.20
N ILE A 152 -12.18 -11.03 -5.24
CA ILE A 152 -12.96 -11.50 -4.09
C ILE A 152 -12.52 -12.92 -3.73
N ASP A 153 -12.41 -13.81 -4.72
CA ASP A 153 -11.95 -15.20 -4.50
C ASP A 153 -10.53 -15.24 -3.89
N GLU A 154 -9.62 -14.39 -4.39
CA GLU A 154 -8.26 -14.29 -3.84
C GLU A 154 -8.26 -13.73 -2.42
N LEU A 155 -9.11 -12.74 -2.16
CA LEU A 155 -9.26 -12.12 -0.85
C LEU A 155 -9.80 -13.15 0.16
N ASP A 156 -10.81 -13.93 -0.21
CA ASP A 156 -11.36 -14.99 0.64
C ASP A 156 -10.28 -16.00 1.04
N LYS A 157 -9.43 -16.40 0.10
CA LYS A 157 -8.29 -17.31 0.37
C LYS A 157 -7.31 -16.68 1.36
N THR A 158 -7.02 -15.39 1.17
CA THR A 158 -6.09 -14.64 2.03
C THR A 158 -6.66 -14.51 3.44
N VAL A 159 -7.94 -14.19 3.56
CA VAL A 159 -8.65 -14.06 4.85
C VAL A 159 -8.70 -15.42 5.56
N ALA A 160 -9.00 -16.49 4.85
CA ALA A 160 -9.01 -17.87 5.39
C ALA A 160 -7.62 -18.25 5.93
N ALA A 161 -6.57 -17.88 5.27
CA ALA A 161 -5.19 -18.05 5.75
C ALA A 161 -4.90 -17.27 7.04
N UNK A 162 -5.35 -16.25 7.10
CA UNK A 162 -5.28 -15.46 8.23
C UNK A 162 -5.97 -16.05 9.40
N UNK A 163 -6.91 -16.53 9.19
CA UNK A 163 -7.63 -17.13 10.16
C UNK A 163 -7.01 -18.35 10.68
N UNK A 164 -6.30 -18.86 9.93
CA UNK A 164 -5.58 -19.97 10.29
C UNK A 164 -4.40 -19.67 11.11
N UNK A 165 -3.92 -18.74 10.88
CA UNK A 165 -2.81 -18.28 11.54
C UNK A 165 -3.09 -17.83 12.91
N CYS A 166 -4.05 -17.13 13.08
CA CYS A 166 -4.51 -16.61 14.37
C CYS A 166 -5.00 -17.71 15.31
N SER A 167 -5.72 -18.68 14.77
CA SER A 167 -6.23 -19.79 15.57
C SER A 167 -5.12 -20.69 16.11
N PHE A 168 -4.13 -20.99 15.29
CA PHE A 168 -2.97 -21.82 15.71
C PHE A 168 -2.14 -21.13 16.79
N LYS A 169 -1.98 -19.79 16.71
CA LYS A 169 -1.24 -19.02 17.71
C LYS A 169 -1.98 -18.97 19.06
N LYS A 170 -3.31 -18.87 19.00
CA LYS A 170 -4.15 -18.86 20.21
C LYS A 170 -4.06 -20.22 20.97
N LEU A 171 -4.01 -21.31 20.23
CA LEU A 171 -3.86 -22.66 20.80
C LEU A 171 -2.49 -22.84 21.50
N ARG A 172 -1.42 -22.30 20.94
CA ARG A 172 -0.07 -22.37 21.53
C ARG A 172 0.04 -21.59 22.84
N LEU A 173 -0.71 -20.47 22.97
CA LEU A 173 -0.68 -19.67 24.18
C LEU A 173 -1.48 -20.30 25.34
N VAL A 174 -2.44 -21.18 25.04
CA VAL A 174 -3.26 -21.86 26.06
C VAL A 174 -2.61 -23.16 26.54
N GLY A 175 -1.68 -23.72 25.77
CA GLY A 175 -1.00 -24.99 26.07
C GLY A 175 0.36 -24.86 26.75
N SER A 176 0.78 -23.65 27.16
CA SER A 176 2.01 -23.39 27.90
C SER A 176 1.69 -22.87 29.29
#